data_b0b32560c8cf5a1de25c290ec558a3c8
#
_entry.id   b0b32560c8cf5a1de25c290ec558a3c8
#
_cell.length_a   1.000
_cell.length_b   1.000
_cell.length_c   1.000
_cell.angle_alpha   90.00
_cell.angle_beta   90.00
_cell.angle_gamma   90.00
#
_symmetry.space_group_name_H-M   'P 1'
#
loop_
_entity.id
_entity.type
_entity.pdbx_description
1 polymer ?
#
loop_
_entity_poly.entity_id
_entity_poly.type
_entity_poly.pdbx_seq_one_letter_code
_entity_poly.pdbx_strand_id
1 'polypeptide(L)'
;MSGAGPLDGLLVVALEQAVAAPFATRQLADLGARVIKIERAGAGDFARGYDTSVLGQASYFVWLNRGKESVELDVKSDEGRAVMAALLARADVFVQNLAPGAAERLGLDAAGLLARHRRLICCSVSGYGPDGPYAAKKAYDLLVQCEAGLLSVTGTPDVPCKAGISVADIAAGMYAYTGVLTALYERERTGRGSSFTVSLLDALGEWMTQPYLYTVYGGREPRRTGARHASISPYGPYQARGGEVFIGLQNEREWAVLCDKVLARSDLITDERFTTNPDRVKHDDELTAIIEDVLASMTPDEVVARLDAAGIASARLRTPAEFAAHPQLAARDRWREADTPGGPVRALLPPVTVPGREATMGAVPALGQHTEAVLAEFLPGRTA
;
A
#
# COMPACT_ATOMS: atom_id res chain seq x y z
N MET A 1 -23.85 -18.31 -10.53
CA MET A 1 -22.50 -18.74 -10.92
C MET A 1 -21.55 -17.81 -10.20
N SER A 2 -20.83 -18.29 -9.17
CA SER A 2 -19.70 -17.55 -8.61
C SER A 2 -18.69 -17.43 -9.76
N GLY A 3 -18.60 -16.26 -10.36
CA GLY A 3 -17.71 -16.05 -11.49
C GLY A 3 -16.28 -16.24 -11.05
N ALA A 4 -15.53 -17.08 -11.77
CA ALA A 4 -14.09 -17.20 -11.65
C ALA A 4 -13.46 -15.79 -11.64
N GLY A 5 -12.45 -15.59 -10.81
CA GLY A 5 -11.71 -14.32 -10.80
C GLY A 5 -10.96 -14.12 -12.14
N PRO A 6 -10.52 -12.88 -12.45
CA PRO A 6 -9.81 -12.65 -13.71
C PRO A 6 -8.47 -13.38 -13.82
N LEU A 7 -7.93 -13.86 -12.70
CA LEU A 7 -6.70 -14.64 -12.65
C LEU A 7 -6.94 -16.11 -12.23
N ASP A 8 -8.18 -16.58 -12.31
CA ASP A 8 -8.49 -17.98 -12.02
C ASP A 8 -7.72 -18.92 -12.96
N GLY A 9 -7.22 -20.02 -12.39
CA GLY A 9 -6.35 -20.97 -13.09
C GLY A 9 -4.87 -20.59 -13.13
N LEU A 10 -4.47 -19.38 -12.68
CA LEU A 10 -3.05 -19.04 -12.57
C LEU A 10 -2.47 -19.47 -11.22
N LEU A 11 -1.26 -20.04 -11.27
CA LEU A 11 -0.48 -20.46 -10.11
C LEU A 11 0.66 -19.48 -9.85
N VAL A 12 0.67 -18.89 -8.66
CA VAL A 12 1.74 -18.04 -8.15
C VAL A 12 2.48 -18.79 -7.05
N VAL A 13 3.77 -18.94 -7.20
CA VAL A 13 4.67 -19.43 -6.15
C VAL A 13 5.40 -18.24 -5.56
N ALA A 14 5.29 -18.03 -4.24
CA ALA A 14 5.79 -16.86 -3.56
C ALA A 14 6.78 -17.25 -2.44
N LEU A 15 8.04 -16.91 -2.62
CA LEU A 15 9.07 -17.03 -1.59
C LEU A 15 9.30 -15.64 -0.98
N GLU A 16 8.40 -15.24 -0.10
CA GLU A 16 8.17 -13.85 0.32
C GLU A 16 8.12 -13.68 1.83
N GLN A 17 8.39 -12.45 2.28
CA GLN A 17 8.36 -12.10 3.70
C GLN A 17 7.91 -10.64 3.90
N ALA A 18 7.45 -10.31 5.09
CA ALA A 18 7.08 -8.97 5.55
C ALA A 18 5.90 -8.36 4.79
N VAL A 19 6.14 -7.29 3.98
CA VAL A 19 5.07 -6.45 3.46
C VAL A 19 5.06 -6.39 1.93
N ALA A 20 6.13 -5.96 1.28
CA ALA A 20 6.12 -5.58 -0.13
C ALA A 20 5.64 -6.69 -1.08
N ALA A 21 6.31 -7.83 -1.11
CA ALA A 21 5.90 -8.96 -1.94
C ALA A 21 4.57 -9.59 -1.46
N PRO A 22 4.35 -9.80 -0.13
CA PRO A 22 3.05 -10.27 0.37
C PRO A 22 1.88 -9.36 0.00
N PHE A 23 2.07 -8.04 -0.07
CA PHE A 23 1.03 -7.11 -0.52
C PHE A 23 0.67 -7.33 -2.00
N ALA A 24 1.66 -7.56 -2.86
CA ALA A 24 1.44 -7.85 -4.28
C ALA A 24 0.69 -9.17 -4.48
N THR A 25 1.18 -10.24 -3.86
CA THR A 25 0.63 -11.59 -4.06
C THR A 25 -0.75 -11.77 -3.43
N ARG A 26 -1.06 -11.06 -2.34
CA ARG A 26 -2.42 -10.99 -1.81
C ARG A 26 -3.40 -10.39 -2.83
N GLN A 27 -3.01 -9.34 -3.55
CA GLN A 27 -3.87 -8.76 -4.57
C GLN A 27 -4.09 -9.70 -5.75
N LEU A 28 -3.09 -10.52 -6.11
CA LEU A 28 -3.26 -11.59 -7.10
C LEU A 28 -4.25 -12.65 -6.60
N ALA A 29 -4.17 -13.03 -5.32
CA ALA A 29 -5.13 -13.95 -4.70
C ALA A 29 -6.55 -13.35 -4.67
N ASP A 30 -6.70 -12.07 -4.32
CA ASP A 30 -8.00 -11.35 -4.36
C ASP A 30 -8.61 -11.32 -5.78
N LEU A 31 -7.83 -11.53 -6.83
CA LEU A 31 -8.26 -11.65 -8.22
C LEU A 31 -8.48 -13.09 -8.69
N GLY A 32 -8.32 -14.07 -7.82
CA GLY A 32 -8.58 -15.49 -8.09
C GLY A 32 -7.35 -16.33 -8.42
N ALA A 33 -6.14 -15.77 -8.45
CA ALA A 33 -4.93 -16.59 -8.59
C ALA A 33 -4.75 -17.49 -7.36
N ARG A 34 -4.32 -18.73 -7.59
CA ARG A 34 -3.85 -19.60 -6.52
C ARG A 34 -2.45 -19.18 -6.11
N VAL A 35 -2.27 -18.77 -4.86
CA VAL A 35 -0.98 -18.30 -4.34
C VAL A 35 -0.46 -19.27 -3.29
N ILE A 36 0.64 -19.94 -3.60
CA ILE A 36 1.37 -20.82 -2.68
C ILE A 36 2.53 -20.02 -2.09
N LYS A 37 2.39 -19.67 -0.81
CA LYS A 37 3.41 -18.98 -0.01
C LYS A 37 4.33 -20.00 0.62
N ILE A 38 5.60 -19.95 0.27
CA ILE A 38 6.65 -20.78 0.87
C ILE A 38 7.19 -20.08 2.10
N GLU A 39 7.07 -20.73 3.24
CA GLU A 39 7.50 -20.22 4.53
C GLU A 39 8.59 -21.09 5.14
N ARG A 40 9.43 -20.48 5.98
CA ARG A 40 10.50 -21.21 6.68
C ARG A 40 9.91 -22.22 7.66
N ALA A 41 10.40 -23.43 7.63
CA ALA A 41 10.00 -24.48 8.57
C ALA A 41 10.16 -24.02 10.03
N GLY A 42 9.14 -24.23 10.84
CA GLY A 42 9.05 -23.92 12.28
C GLY A 42 8.92 -22.45 12.64
N ALA A 43 9.34 -21.51 11.78
CA ALA A 43 9.38 -20.09 12.09
C ALA A 43 8.42 -19.26 11.22
N GLY A 44 8.17 -19.67 9.99
CA GLY A 44 7.33 -18.95 9.03
C GLY A 44 7.94 -17.64 8.55
N ASP A 45 7.05 -16.79 8.05
CA ASP A 45 7.32 -15.39 7.76
C ASP A 45 7.52 -14.63 9.08
N PHE A 46 8.59 -13.83 9.18
CA PHE A 46 8.85 -13.08 10.40
C PHE A 46 7.75 -12.05 10.74
N ALA A 47 6.93 -11.66 9.75
CA ALA A 47 5.74 -10.84 10.01
C ALA A 47 4.70 -11.51 10.90
N ARG A 48 4.72 -12.85 11.06
CA ARG A 48 3.87 -13.56 12.03
C ARG A 48 4.18 -13.18 13.49
N GLY A 49 5.39 -12.68 13.75
CA GLY A 49 5.86 -12.29 15.08
C GLY A 49 5.87 -10.77 15.34
N TYR A 50 5.34 -9.92 14.46
CA TYR A 50 5.39 -8.47 14.64
C TYR A 50 4.51 -7.96 15.80
N ASP A 51 3.37 -8.57 16.00
CA ASP A 51 2.42 -8.27 17.09
C ASP A 51 1.45 -9.45 17.30
N THR A 52 0.52 -9.31 18.23
CA THR A 52 -0.52 -10.30 18.54
C THR A 52 -1.92 -9.69 18.56
N SER A 53 -2.10 -8.55 17.89
CA SER A 53 -3.26 -7.67 18.05
C SER A 53 -4.55 -8.24 17.45
N VAL A 54 -4.45 -9.15 16.46
CA VAL A 54 -5.61 -9.69 15.75
C VAL A 54 -5.89 -11.12 16.23
N LEU A 55 -6.67 -11.25 17.31
CA LEU A 55 -7.05 -12.55 17.89
C LEU A 55 -5.81 -13.45 18.14
N GLY A 56 -4.74 -12.87 18.70
CA GLY A 56 -3.49 -13.56 18.97
C GLY A 56 -2.55 -13.67 17.77
N GLN A 57 -2.87 -13.10 16.64
CA GLN A 57 -2.09 -13.10 15.41
C GLN A 57 -1.55 -11.70 15.09
N ALA A 58 -0.48 -11.64 14.30
CA ALA A 58 0.10 -10.37 13.86
C ALA A 58 -0.78 -9.69 12.81
N SER A 59 -1.07 -8.41 13.03
CA SER A 59 -1.92 -7.58 12.17
C SER A 59 -1.40 -7.50 10.73
N TYR A 60 -0.10 -7.36 10.55
CA TYR A 60 0.54 -7.37 9.23
C TYR A 60 0.34 -8.71 8.51
N PHE A 61 0.49 -9.83 9.20
CA PHE A 61 0.33 -11.13 8.57
C PHE A 61 -1.12 -11.36 8.14
N VAL A 62 -2.08 -11.07 9.01
CA VAL A 62 -3.52 -11.19 8.71
C VAL A 62 -3.90 -10.32 7.52
N TRP A 63 -3.46 -9.06 7.49
CA TRP A 63 -3.74 -8.14 6.40
C TRP A 63 -3.22 -8.62 5.04
N LEU A 64 -2.02 -9.20 5.01
CA LEU A 64 -1.25 -9.44 3.78
C LEU A 64 -1.34 -10.87 3.23
N ASN A 65 -1.99 -11.81 3.95
CA ASN A 65 -1.90 -13.22 3.56
C ASN A 65 -3.24 -13.95 3.43
N ARG A 66 -4.37 -13.22 3.39
CA ARG A 66 -5.64 -13.85 3.06
C ARG A 66 -5.64 -14.43 1.65
N GLY A 67 -6.32 -15.56 1.46
CA GLY A 67 -6.44 -16.22 0.16
C GLY A 67 -5.19 -16.95 -0.32
N LYS A 68 -4.17 -17.09 0.54
CA LYS A 68 -2.94 -17.84 0.21
C LYS A 68 -2.94 -19.22 0.85
N GLU A 69 -2.18 -20.11 0.25
CA GLU A 69 -1.81 -21.41 0.82
C GLU A 69 -0.43 -21.29 1.48
N SER A 70 -0.32 -21.63 2.76
CA SER A 70 0.96 -21.63 3.50
C SER A 70 1.59 -23.04 3.42
N VAL A 71 2.83 -23.10 2.96
CA VAL A 71 3.65 -24.30 2.86
C VAL A 71 4.96 -24.10 3.60
N GLU A 72 5.17 -24.86 4.66
CA GLU A 72 6.46 -24.90 5.35
C GLU A 72 7.47 -25.72 4.56
N LEU A 73 8.63 -25.11 4.29
CA LEU A 73 9.68 -25.75 3.51
C LEU A 73 11.07 -25.23 3.87
N ASP A 74 12.01 -26.13 4.11
CA ASP A 74 13.43 -25.78 4.09
C ASP A 74 13.95 -25.79 2.66
N VAL A 75 13.88 -24.64 1.99
CA VAL A 75 14.35 -24.48 0.59
C VAL A 75 15.86 -24.74 0.38
N LYS A 76 16.63 -24.92 1.47
CA LYS A 76 18.06 -25.24 1.40
C LYS A 76 18.32 -26.74 1.38
N SER A 77 17.40 -27.55 1.87
CA SER A 77 17.50 -29.01 1.80
C SER A 77 17.34 -29.53 0.38
N ASP A 78 17.84 -30.71 0.10
CA ASP A 78 17.64 -31.37 -1.21
C ASP A 78 16.17 -31.60 -1.50
N GLU A 79 15.44 -32.00 -0.48
CA GLU A 79 13.99 -32.14 -0.51
C GLU A 79 13.28 -30.86 -0.85
N GLY A 80 13.59 -29.78 -0.14
CA GLY A 80 13.00 -28.48 -0.40
C GLY A 80 13.29 -27.95 -1.79
N ARG A 81 14.49 -28.20 -2.31
CA ARG A 81 14.83 -27.89 -3.71
C ARG A 81 14.02 -28.70 -4.71
N ALA A 82 13.78 -29.98 -4.44
CA ALA A 82 12.93 -30.81 -5.29
C ALA A 82 11.47 -30.35 -5.31
N VAL A 83 10.92 -29.97 -4.15
CA VAL A 83 9.58 -29.38 -4.03
C VAL A 83 9.49 -28.06 -4.80
N MET A 84 10.44 -27.15 -4.60
CA MET A 84 10.49 -25.88 -5.34
C MET A 84 10.56 -26.10 -6.85
N ALA A 85 11.36 -27.06 -7.32
CA ALA A 85 11.44 -27.37 -8.74
C ALA A 85 10.11 -27.90 -9.30
N ALA A 86 9.41 -28.76 -8.57
CA ALA A 86 8.09 -29.26 -8.95
C ALA A 86 7.02 -28.16 -9.00
N LEU A 87 7.01 -27.25 -8.00
CA LEU A 87 6.11 -26.09 -7.97
C LEU A 87 6.38 -25.16 -9.15
N LEU A 88 7.64 -24.79 -9.38
CA LEU A 88 8.04 -23.86 -10.44
C LEU A 88 7.81 -24.42 -11.86
N ALA A 89 7.84 -25.75 -12.03
CA ALA A 89 7.52 -26.38 -13.30
C ALA A 89 6.06 -26.17 -13.75
N ARG A 90 5.17 -25.88 -12.80
CA ARG A 90 3.73 -25.63 -13.05
C ARG A 90 3.32 -24.18 -12.80
N ALA A 91 4.21 -23.37 -12.22
CA ALA A 91 3.92 -21.99 -11.88
C ALA A 91 3.80 -21.09 -13.12
N ASP A 92 2.86 -20.14 -13.05
CA ASP A 92 2.75 -19.04 -13.99
C ASP A 92 3.62 -17.86 -13.56
N VAL A 93 3.71 -17.62 -12.25
CA VAL A 93 4.43 -16.49 -11.65
C VAL A 93 5.25 -16.98 -10.46
N PHE A 94 6.48 -16.53 -10.39
CA PHE A 94 7.34 -16.67 -9.22
C PHE A 94 7.64 -15.27 -8.66
N VAL A 95 7.34 -15.06 -7.39
CA VAL A 95 7.62 -13.80 -6.69
C VAL A 95 8.56 -14.06 -5.52
N GLN A 96 9.59 -13.23 -5.38
CA GLN A 96 10.48 -13.32 -4.25
C GLN A 96 10.95 -11.94 -3.76
N ASN A 97 11.24 -11.81 -2.45
CA ASN A 97 11.88 -10.64 -1.85
C ASN A 97 12.97 -11.05 -0.83
N LEU A 98 13.78 -12.01 -1.22
CA LEU A 98 14.89 -12.50 -0.42
C LEU A 98 16.00 -11.45 -0.30
N ALA A 99 16.88 -11.64 0.70
CA ALA A 99 18.07 -10.83 0.82
C ALA A 99 18.95 -10.93 -0.45
N PRO A 100 19.69 -9.88 -0.81
CA PRO A 100 20.52 -9.86 -2.01
C PRO A 100 21.40 -11.10 -2.17
N GLY A 101 21.42 -11.67 -3.36
CA GLY A 101 22.18 -12.89 -3.71
C GLY A 101 21.62 -14.19 -3.12
N ALA A 102 20.50 -14.18 -2.39
CA ALA A 102 19.96 -15.40 -1.79
C ALA A 102 19.23 -16.27 -2.81
N ALA A 103 18.50 -15.68 -3.75
CA ALA A 103 17.83 -16.42 -4.81
C ALA A 103 18.84 -17.17 -5.70
N GLU A 104 19.94 -16.51 -6.07
CA GLU A 104 21.03 -17.08 -6.86
C GLU A 104 21.66 -18.29 -6.14
N ARG A 105 21.96 -18.16 -4.84
CA ARG A 105 22.51 -19.27 -4.04
C ARG A 105 21.56 -20.46 -3.92
N LEU A 106 20.28 -20.24 -4.08
CA LEU A 106 19.25 -21.30 -4.08
C LEU A 106 18.98 -21.88 -5.48
N GLY A 107 19.61 -21.34 -6.54
CA GLY A 107 19.34 -21.71 -7.94
C GLY A 107 17.97 -21.23 -8.44
N LEU A 108 17.45 -20.16 -7.81
CA LEU A 108 16.16 -19.51 -8.11
C LEU A 108 16.36 -18.17 -8.83
N ASP A 109 17.53 -17.96 -9.46
CA ASP A 109 17.77 -16.81 -10.29
C ASP A 109 16.85 -16.77 -11.52
N ALA A 110 16.42 -15.58 -11.92
CA ALA A 110 15.44 -15.44 -12.99
C ALA A 110 15.92 -15.98 -14.33
N ALA A 111 17.19 -15.80 -14.68
CA ALA A 111 17.74 -16.27 -15.96
C ALA A 111 17.71 -17.81 -16.05
N GLY A 112 18.16 -18.49 -15.01
CA GLY A 112 18.11 -19.94 -14.92
C GLY A 112 16.67 -20.48 -14.90
N LEU A 113 15.75 -19.79 -14.23
CA LEU A 113 14.33 -20.17 -14.22
C LEU A 113 13.68 -20.02 -15.60
N LEU A 114 13.89 -18.91 -16.29
CA LEU A 114 13.34 -18.68 -17.64
C LEU A 114 13.91 -19.61 -18.69
N ALA A 115 15.16 -20.03 -18.56
CA ALA A 115 15.75 -21.04 -19.44
C ALA A 115 15.04 -22.41 -19.33
N ARG A 116 14.58 -22.76 -18.12
CA ARG A 116 13.85 -24.00 -17.84
C ARG A 116 12.35 -23.90 -18.10
N HIS A 117 11.77 -22.74 -17.84
CA HIS A 117 10.32 -22.51 -17.83
C HIS A 117 9.97 -21.29 -18.68
N ARG A 118 9.84 -21.47 -19.99
CA ARG A 118 9.69 -20.38 -20.99
C ARG A 118 8.48 -19.45 -20.78
N ARG A 119 7.47 -19.89 -20.05
CA ARG A 119 6.26 -19.11 -19.80
C ARG A 119 6.21 -18.52 -18.39
N LEU A 120 7.18 -18.85 -17.54
CA LEU A 120 7.23 -18.35 -16.18
C LEU A 120 7.48 -16.82 -16.16
N ILE A 121 6.80 -16.13 -15.28
CA ILE A 121 7.05 -14.71 -14.98
C ILE A 121 7.78 -14.66 -13.65
N CYS A 122 8.95 -14.01 -13.61
CA CYS A 122 9.74 -13.87 -12.40
C CYS A 122 9.73 -12.41 -11.92
N CYS A 123 9.20 -12.17 -10.72
CA CYS A 123 9.21 -10.86 -10.06
C CYS A 123 10.15 -10.90 -8.85
N SER A 124 11.16 -10.05 -8.84
CA SER A 124 12.08 -9.87 -7.71
C SER A 124 11.90 -8.50 -7.08
N VAL A 125 11.59 -8.47 -5.78
CA VAL A 125 11.45 -7.22 -5.01
C VAL A 125 12.67 -7.07 -4.11
N SER A 126 13.30 -5.89 -4.14
CA SER A 126 14.52 -5.58 -3.37
C SER A 126 14.45 -4.19 -2.75
N GLY A 127 15.39 -3.85 -1.88
CA GLY A 127 15.47 -2.52 -1.29
C GLY A 127 15.93 -1.43 -2.27
N TYR A 128 17.01 -1.72 -3.00
CA TYR A 128 17.74 -0.70 -3.77
C TYR A 128 18.02 -1.10 -5.22
N GLY A 129 17.47 -2.21 -5.70
CA GLY A 129 17.74 -2.72 -7.05
C GLY A 129 18.85 -3.77 -7.10
N PRO A 130 19.03 -4.38 -8.29
CA PRO A 130 19.97 -5.50 -8.48
C PRO A 130 21.43 -5.04 -8.65
N ASP A 131 21.67 -3.77 -8.90
CA ASP A 131 22.99 -3.20 -9.22
C ASP A 131 23.25 -1.88 -8.47
N GLY A 132 24.35 -1.23 -8.78
CA GLY A 132 24.76 0.03 -8.13
C GLY A 132 25.37 -0.17 -6.72
N PRO A 133 25.75 0.95 -6.07
CA PRO A 133 26.52 0.90 -4.81
C PRO A 133 25.72 0.33 -3.63
N TYR A 134 24.40 0.28 -3.71
CA TYR A 134 23.53 -0.20 -2.65
C TYR A 134 22.91 -1.58 -2.90
N ALA A 135 23.29 -2.26 -3.99
CA ALA A 135 22.72 -3.57 -4.35
C ALA A 135 22.79 -4.61 -3.22
N ALA A 136 23.85 -4.60 -2.42
CA ALA A 136 24.03 -5.49 -1.27
C ALA A 136 23.54 -4.91 0.08
N LYS A 137 23.04 -3.65 0.09
CA LYS A 137 22.63 -2.96 1.31
C LYS A 137 21.30 -3.53 1.82
N LYS A 138 21.21 -3.79 3.13
CA LYS A 138 19.96 -4.16 3.76
C LYS A 138 18.98 -2.99 3.75
N ALA A 139 17.73 -3.26 3.46
CA ALA A 139 16.64 -2.29 3.42
C ALA A 139 15.48 -2.71 4.31
N TYR A 140 14.81 -1.72 4.85
CA TYR A 140 13.50 -1.81 5.48
C TYR A 140 12.72 -0.54 5.14
N ASP A 141 11.41 -0.59 5.18
CA ASP A 141 10.51 0.50 4.79
C ASP A 141 10.96 1.88 5.29
N LEU A 142 11.15 2.05 6.61
CA LEU A 142 11.55 3.34 7.18
C LEU A 142 12.90 3.83 6.65
N LEU A 143 13.86 2.93 6.44
CA LEU A 143 15.18 3.30 5.93
C LEU A 143 15.09 3.80 4.48
N VAL A 144 14.22 3.19 3.69
CA VAL A 144 13.96 3.63 2.32
C VAL A 144 13.17 4.94 2.30
N GLN A 145 12.22 5.15 3.21
CA GLN A 145 11.58 6.47 3.36
C GLN A 145 12.61 7.59 3.62
N CYS A 146 13.67 7.30 4.42
CA CYS A 146 14.76 8.25 4.64
C CYS A 146 15.57 8.50 3.36
N GLU A 147 16.01 7.43 2.69
CA GLU A 147 16.86 7.52 1.49
C GLU A 147 16.13 8.15 0.30
N ALA A 148 14.82 7.94 0.17
CA ALA A 148 13.98 8.56 -0.87
C ALA A 148 13.61 10.02 -0.56
N GLY A 149 13.99 10.55 0.61
CA GLY A 149 13.72 11.92 1.00
C GLY A 149 12.31 12.19 1.53
N LEU A 150 11.47 11.18 1.77
CA LEU A 150 10.09 11.38 2.24
C LEU A 150 10.04 12.13 3.58
N LEU A 151 10.95 11.82 4.51
CA LEU A 151 10.99 12.48 5.81
C LEU A 151 11.37 13.96 5.71
N SER A 152 12.05 14.37 4.63
CA SER A 152 12.40 15.79 4.43
C SER A 152 11.19 16.68 4.16
N VAL A 153 10.09 16.09 3.66
CA VAL A 153 8.86 16.82 3.30
C VAL A 153 7.68 16.49 4.23
N THR A 154 7.84 15.55 5.17
CA THR A 154 6.79 15.08 6.07
C THR A 154 7.14 15.40 7.53
N GLY A 155 6.17 15.93 8.28
CA GLY A 155 6.33 16.32 9.68
C GLY A 155 6.12 17.81 9.91
N THR A 156 6.45 18.27 11.12
CA THR A 156 6.42 19.71 11.48
C THR A 156 7.72 20.40 11.02
N PRO A 157 7.77 21.73 11.01
CA PRO A 157 9.02 22.45 10.68
C PRO A 157 10.25 21.93 11.44
N ASP A 158 10.07 21.60 12.72
CA ASP A 158 11.15 21.19 13.61
C ASP A 158 11.41 19.69 13.62
N VAL A 159 10.38 18.86 13.38
CA VAL A 159 10.46 17.41 13.56
C VAL A 159 10.06 16.69 12.27
N PRO A 160 11.01 16.02 11.59
CA PRO A 160 10.68 15.13 10.47
C PRO A 160 9.90 13.91 10.97
N CYS A 161 8.92 13.46 10.19
CA CYS A 161 8.10 12.31 10.53
C CYS A 161 8.07 11.31 9.38
N LYS A 162 8.04 10.01 9.71
CA LYS A 162 7.75 8.97 8.73
C LYS A 162 6.26 8.94 8.39
N ALA A 163 5.89 8.33 7.26
CA ALA A 163 4.52 7.91 7.05
C ALA A 163 4.10 6.87 8.12
N GLY A 164 2.86 6.96 8.61
CA GLY A 164 2.34 6.06 9.65
C GLY A 164 2.14 4.60 9.20
N ILE A 165 2.23 4.35 7.90
CA ILE A 165 2.13 3.04 7.25
C ILE A 165 3.45 2.71 6.55
N SER A 166 3.66 1.44 6.17
CA SER A 166 4.85 0.99 5.42
C SER A 166 4.76 1.40 3.94
N VAL A 167 4.88 2.70 3.67
CA VAL A 167 4.56 3.30 2.38
C VAL A 167 5.53 2.90 1.27
N ALA A 168 6.82 2.68 1.58
CA ALA A 168 7.80 2.20 0.61
C ALA A 168 7.53 0.75 0.21
N ASP A 169 7.18 -0.10 1.17
CA ASP A 169 6.77 -1.48 0.92
C ASP A 169 5.48 -1.54 0.09
N ILE A 170 4.48 -0.72 0.45
CA ILE A 170 3.20 -0.66 -0.28
C ILE A 170 3.43 -0.20 -1.72
N ALA A 171 4.25 0.83 -1.94
CA ALA A 171 4.60 1.30 -3.27
C ALA A 171 5.25 0.19 -4.10
N ALA A 172 6.29 -0.47 -3.57
CA ALA A 172 6.94 -1.59 -4.24
C ALA A 172 5.97 -2.75 -4.50
N GLY A 173 5.11 -3.08 -3.55
CA GLY A 173 4.07 -4.10 -3.70
C GLY A 173 3.06 -3.77 -4.80
N MET A 174 2.66 -2.50 -4.94
CA MET A 174 1.79 -2.05 -6.04
C MET A 174 2.49 -2.18 -7.40
N TYR A 175 3.76 -1.76 -7.51
CA TYR A 175 4.51 -1.92 -8.76
C TYR A 175 4.82 -3.38 -9.08
N ALA A 176 5.07 -4.23 -8.09
CA ALA A 176 5.21 -5.67 -8.30
C ALA A 176 3.89 -6.29 -8.81
N TYR A 177 2.76 -5.94 -8.21
CA TYR A 177 1.44 -6.39 -8.65
C TYR A 177 1.13 -5.94 -10.09
N THR A 178 1.28 -4.66 -10.40
CA THR A 178 1.03 -4.15 -11.76
C THR A 178 2.03 -4.69 -12.77
N GLY A 179 3.28 -4.89 -12.37
CA GLY A 179 4.31 -5.52 -13.19
C GLY A 179 3.95 -6.97 -13.55
N VAL A 180 3.44 -7.75 -12.60
CA VAL A 180 2.94 -9.12 -12.87
C VAL A 180 1.78 -9.08 -13.87
N LEU A 181 0.79 -8.20 -13.69
CA LEU A 181 -0.33 -8.08 -14.63
C LEU A 181 0.14 -7.68 -16.03
N THR A 182 1.08 -6.76 -16.14
CA THR A 182 1.68 -6.34 -17.40
C THR A 182 2.41 -7.51 -18.09
N ALA A 183 3.22 -8.25 -17.33
CA ALA A 183 3.94 -9.41 -17.85
C ALA A 183 3.00 -10.56 -18.27
N LEU A 184 1.90 -10.78 -17.54
CA LEU A 184 0.84 -11.73 -17.92
C LEU A 184 0.20 -11.31 -19.25
N TYR A 185 -0.14 -10.04 -19.41
CA TYR A 185 -0.70 -9.51 -20.66
C TYR A 185 0.28 -9.64 -21.84
N GLU A 186 1.57 -9.35 -21.61
CA GLU A 186 2.61 -9.54 -22.61
C GLU A 186 2.77 -11.02 -22.99
N ARG A 187 2.75 -11.92 -22.01
CA ARG A 187 2.85 -13.37 -22.20
C ARG A 187 1.74 -13.91 -23.09
N GLU A 188 0.52 -13.43 -22.95
CA GLU A 188 -0.60 -13.84 -23.80
C GLU A 188 -0.40 -13.45 -25.29
N ARG A 189 0.36 -12.39 -25.54
CA ARG A 189 0.69 -11.94 -26.91
C ARG A 189 1.92 -12.61 -27.50
N THR A 190 2.92 -12.91 -26.66
CA THR A 190 4.24 -13.40 -27.10
C THR A 190 4.42 -14.90 -26.90
N GLY A 191 3.59 -15.51 -26.08
CA GLY A 191 3.75 -16.90 -25.63
C GLY A 191 4.94 -17.13 -24.69
N ARG A 192 5.61 -16.05 -24.24
CA ARG A 192 6.81 -16.11 -23.39
C ARG A 192 6.61 -15.36 -22.10
N GLY A 193 7.12 -15.94 -21.01
CA GLY A 193 7.30 -15.24 -19.74
C GLY A 193 8.47 -14.26 -19.81
N SER A 194 8.62 -13.51 -18.73
CA SER A 194 9.67 -12.50 -18.59
C SER A 194 10.12 -12.39 -17.15
N SER A 195 11.19 -11.65 -16.89
CA SER A 195 11.59 -11.28 -15.54
C SER A 195 11.68 -9.78 -15.40
N PHE A 196 11.33 -9.29 -14.21
CA PHE A 196 11.48 -7.89 -13.85
C PHE A 196 11.80 -7.74 -12.38
N THR A 197 12.37 -6.60 -12.03
CA THR A 197 12.71 -6.23 -10.67
C THR A 197 11.96 -4.98 -10.27
N VAL A 198 11.63 -4.88 -8.98
CA VAL A 198 11.10 -3.67 -8.35
C VAL A 198 11.95 -3.38 -7.13
N SER A 199 12.43 -2.15 -6.98
CA SER A 199 13.06 -1.74 -5.74
C SER A 199 12.14 -0.83 -4.93
N LEU A 200 12.26 -0.90 -3.60
CA LEU A 200 11.54 0.01 -2.71
C LEU A 200 11.94 1.47 -2.98
N LEU A 201 13.23 1.69 -3.28
CA LEU A 201 13.75 3.03 -3.55
C LEU A 201 13.17 3.62 -4.84
N ASP A 202 13.16 2.85 -5.93
CA ASP A 202 12.60 3.31 -7.21
C ASP A 202 11.10 3.56 -7.09
N ALA A 203 10.39 2.63 -6.42
CA ALA A 203 8.95 2.70 -6.25
C ALA A 203 8.51 3.93 -5.44
N LEU A 204 9.18 4.21 -4.32
CA LEU A 204 8.90 5.41 -3.53
C LEU A 204 9.47 6.67 -4.20
N GLY A 205 10.62 6.56 -4.89
CA GLY A 205 11.23 7.62 -5.67
C GLY A 205 10.30 8.19 -6.75
N GLU A 206 9.56 7.32 -7.44
CA GLU A 206 8.53 7.76 -8.40
C GLU A 206 7.48 8.65 -7.74
N TRP A 207 7.03 8.31 -6.53
CA TRP A 207 6.07 9.13 -5.79
C TRP A 207 6.66 10.43 -5.24
N MET A 208 7.99 10.49 -5.08
CA MET A 208 8.74 11.67 -4.68
C MET A 208 9.12 12.59 -5.86
N THR A 209 8.68 12.28 -7.08
CA THR A 209 9.03 13.06 -8.28
C THR A 209 8.55 14.52 -8.20
N GLN A 210 7.36 14.79 -7.65
CA GLN A 210 6.89 16.18 -7.51
C GLN A 210 7.76 17.00 -6.54
N PRO A 211 8.08 16.57 -5.31
CA PRO A 211 9.04 17.25 -4.45
C PRO A 211 10.43 17.43 -5.09
N TYR A 212 10.90 16.41 -5.81
CA TYR A 212 12.16 16.49 -6.57
C TYR A 212 12.13 17.60 -7.61
N LEU A 213 11.12 17.64 -8.48
CA LEU A 213 10.98 18.68 -9.51
C LEU A 213 10.87 20.07 -8.90
N TYR A 214 10.09 20.20 -7.82
CA TYR A 214 9.93 21.45 -7.10
C TYR A 214 11.26 21.96 -6.53
N THR A 215 12.09 21.06 -5.99
CA THR A 215 13.40 21.41 -5.44
C THR A 215 14.42 21.75 -6.52
N VAL A 216 14.64 20.84 -7.47
CA VAL A 216 15.73 20.92 -8.45
C VAL A 216 15.50 22.04 -9.46
N TYR A 217 14.28 22.23 -9.92
CA TYR A 217 13.95 23.26 -10.90
C TYR A 217 13.34 24.52 -10.29
N GLY A 218 12.70 24.41 -9.13
CA GLY A 218 12.15 25.54 -8.39
C GLY A 218 13.15 26.27 -7.48
N GLY A 219 14.34 25.68 -7.28
CA GLY A 219 15.45 26.28 -6.53
C GLY A 219 15.21 26.41 -5.02
N ARG A 220 14.23 25.70 -4.46
CA ARG A 220 13.91 25.71 -3.03
C ARG A 220 13.30 24.40 -2.59
N GLU A 221 13.62 23.94 -1.40
CA GLU A 221 13.04 22.73 -0.82
C GLU A 221 11.60 22.98 -0.31
N PRO A 222 10.69 22.00 -0.47
CA PRO A 222 9.39 22.04 0.19
C PRO A 222 9.57 22.10 1.71
N ARG A 223 8.84 22.99 2.38
CA ARG A 223 8.83 23.04 3.84
C ARG A 223 7.93 21.95 4.41
N ARG A 224 8.32 21.39 5.54
CA ARG A 224 7.39 20.58 6.34
C ARG A 224 6.38 21.50 7.00
N THR A 225 5.10 21.20 6.81
CA THR A 225 3.98 22.07 7.24
C THR A 225 2.99 21.32 8.16
N GLY A 226 3.41 20.20 8.73
CA GLY A 226 2.53 19.35 9.53
C GLY A 226 1.42 18.73 8.65
N ALA A 227 0.18 19.03 9.01
CA ALA A 227 -1.00 18.58 8.27
C ALA A 227 -1.55 19.61 7.27
N ARG A 228 -0.83 20.72 7.03
CA ARG A 228 -1.21 21.77 6.07
C ARG A 228 -0.58 21.51 4.71
N HIS A 229 -1.23 21.97 3.66
CA HIS A 229 -0.66 21.91 2.31
C HIS A 229 0.46 22.96 2.15
N ALA A 230 1.60 22.57 1.60
CA ALA A 230 2.77 23.44 1.53
C ALA A 230 2.64 24.63 0.55
N SER A 231 1.71 24.58 -0.41
CA SER A 231 1.58 25.57 -1.49
C SER A 231 0.15 26.00 -1.80
N ILE A 232 -0.82 25.59 -0.98
CA ILE A 232 -2.24 25.98 -1.11
C ILE A 232 -2.78 26.38 0.25
N SER A 233 -3.46 27.54 0.31
CA SER A 233 -4.13 28.03 1.51
C SER A 233 -5.49 28.69 1.16
N PRO A 234 -6.56 28.42 1.96
CA PRO A 234 -6.64 27.49 3.08
C PRO A 234 -6.66 26.01 2.64
N TYR A 235 -5.74 25.20 3.18
CA TYR A 235 -5.79 23.78 2.99
C TYR A 235 -5.09 23.06 4.18
N GLY A 236 -5.87 22.63 5.16
CA GLY A 236 -5.35 21.99 6.36
C GLY A 236 -6.36 21.96 7.51
N PRO A 237 -5.89 21.66 8.74
CA PRO A 237 -6.70 21.67 9.94
C PRO A 237 -6.98 23.10 10.43
N TYR A 238 -8.18 23.31 10.93
CA TYR A 238 -8.64 24.54 11.59
C TYR A 238 -9.38 24.18 12.87
N GLN A 239 -9.10 24.90 13.95
CA GLN A 239 -9.73 24.68 15.24
C GLN A 239 -11.17 25.17 15.24
N ALA A 240 -12.05 24.33 15.79
CA ALA A 240 -13.44 24.63 16.06
C ALA A 240 -13.72 24.33 17.54
N ARG A 241 -14.91 24.65 18.03
CA ARG A 241 -15.29 24.38 19.42
C ARG A 241 -15.27 22.86 19.71
N GLY A 242 -14.27 22.42 20.45
CA GLY A 242 -14.15 21.02 20.89
C GLY A 242 -13.53 20.05 19.90
N GLY A 243 -12.86 20.55 18.84
CA GLY A 243 -12.13 19.72 17.90
C GLY A 243 -11.69 20.48 16.66
N GLU A 244 -11.12 19.77 15.70
CA GLU A 244 -10.64 20.36 14.45
C GLU A 244 -11.39 19.84 13.22
N VAL A 245 -11.40 20.64 12.16
CA VAL A 245 -11.96 20.31 10.84
C VAL A 245 -10.91 20.61 9.79
N PHE A 246 -10.73 19.72 8.84
CA PHE A 246 -9.90 19.97 7.67
C PHE A 246 -10.72 20.64 6.58
N ILE A 247 -10.20 21.73 6.04
CA ILE A 247 -10.79 22.47 4.92
C ILE A 247 -9.80 22.44 3.77
N GLY A 248 -10.27 22.28 2.54
CA GLY A 248 -9.43 22.32 1.35
C GLY A 248 -10.07 23.12 0.22
N LEU A 249 -9.35 24.11 -0.29
CA LEU A 249 -9.74 24.89 -1.47
C LEU A 249 -8.79 24.62 -2.63
N GLN A 250 -9.32 24.72 -3.86
CA GLN A 250 -8.53 24.50 -5.06
C GLN A 250 -8.49 25.70 -6.01
N ASN A 251 -9.38 26.68 -5.83
CA ASN A 251 -9.52 27.80 -6.75
C ASN A 251 -10.14 29.06 -6.08
N GLU A 252 -10.04 30.18 -6.77
CA GLU A 252 -10.51 31.48 -6.29
C GLU A 252 -12.04 31.58 -6.15
N ARG A 253 -12.79 30.79 -6.90
CA ARG A 253 -14.25 30.74 -6.75
C ARG A 253 -14.63 30.11 -5.40
N GLU A 254 -13.95 29.04 -5.00
CA GLU A 254 -14.18 28.40 -3.71
C GLU A 254 -13.72 29.30 -2.56
N TRP A 255 -12.64 30.09 -2.75
CA TRP A 255 -12.23 31.10 -1.80
C TRP A 255 -13.34 32.14 -1.56
N ALA A 256 -13.92 32.71 -2.61
CA ALA A 256 -15.01 33.66 -2.48
C ALA A 256 -16.24 33.04 -1.79
N VAL A 257 -16.58 31.79 -2.11
CA VAL A 257 -17.68 31.06 -1.45
C VAL A 257 -17.39 30.81 0.03
N LEU A 258 -16.16 30.42 0.38
CA LEU A 258 -15.76 30.24 1.78
C LEU A 258 -15.95 31.56 2.55
N CYS A 259 -15.42 32.66 2.05
CA CYS A 259 -15.52 33.98 2.68
C CYS A 259 -16.97 34.41 2.87
N ASP A 260 -17.78 34.30 1.84
CA ASP A 260 -19.16 34.80 1.87
C ASP A 260 -20.09 33.87 2.68
N LYS A 261 -20.10 32.57 2.39
CA LYS A 261 -21.13 31.66 2.91
C LYS A 261 -20.72 30.95 4.20
N VAL A 262 -19.44 30.72 4.41
CA VAL A 262 -18.95 29.97 5.57
C VAL A 262 -18.46 30.93 6.65
N LEU A 263 -17.60 31.86 6.30
CA LEU A 263 -17.02 32.80 7.27
C LEU A 263 -17.89 34.01 7.52
N ALA A 264 -18.82 34.38 6.63
CA ALA A 264 -19.56 35.62 6.62
C ALA A 264 -18.63 36.87 6.66
N ARG A 265 -17.51 36.79 5.95
CA ARG A 265 -16.42 37.75 5.86
C ARG A 265 -16.10 38.04 4.39
N SER A 266 -17.07 38.60 3.65
CA SER A 266 -16.90 38.93 2.23
C SER A 266 -15.82 40.01 1.99
N ASP A 267 -15.43 40.75 3.03
CA ASP A 267 -14.31 41.69 3.02
C ASP A 267 -12.96 41.01 2.70
N LEU A 268 -12.78 39.75 3.09
CA LEU A 268 -11.56 38.99 2.82
C LEU A 268 -11.33 38.70 1.33
N ILE A 269 -12.37 38.73 0.51
CA ILE A 269 -12.28 38.47 -0.92
C ILE A 269 -11.39 39.47 -1.63
N THR A 270 -11.45 40.72 -1.20
CA THR A 270 -10.72 41.85 -1.77
C THR A 270 -9.55 42.34 -0.92
N ASP A 271 -9.30 41.70 0.21
CA ASP A 271 -8.15 42.00 1.05
C ASP A 271 -6.85 41.62 0.33
N GLU A 272 -5.95 42.59 0.13
CA GLU A 272 -4.69 42.38 -0.63
C GLU A 272 -3.82 41.24 -0.09
N ARG A 273 -3.96 40.89 1.19
CA ARG A 273 -3.25 39.76 1.82
C ARG A 273 -3.75 38.41 1.35
N PHE A 274 -4.99 38.33 0.81
CA PHE A 274 -5.69 37.06 0.57
C PHE A 274 -6.27 36.93 -0.85
N THR A 275 -6.03 37.87 -1.74
CA THR A 275 -6.61 37.91 -3.08
C THR A 275 -6.21 36.73 -3.95
N THR A 276 -4.96 36.28 -3.85
CA THR A 276 -4.46 35.14 -4.63
C THR A 276 -3.97 34.03 -3.72
N ASN A 277 -3.90 32.80 -4.25
CA ASN A 277 -3.35 31.68 -3.48
C ASN A 277 -1.92 31.93 -2.97
N PRO A 278 -0.95 32.48 -3.77
CA PRO A 278 0.36 32.83 -3.24
C PRO A 278 0.32 33.84 -2.08
N ASP A 279 -0.59 34.82 -2.12
CA ASP A 279 -0.74 35.79 -1.06
C ASP A 279 -1.30 35.13 0.21
N ARG A 280 -2.31 34.26 0.08
CA ARG A 280 -2.84 33.48 1.20
C ARG A 280 -1.79 32.57 1.84
N VAL A 281 -0.98 31.89 1.03
CA VAL A 281 0.13 31.06 1.53
C VAL A 281 1.17 31.90 2.28
N LYS A 282 1.45 33.11 1.82
CA LYS A 282 2.38 34.03 2.49
C LYS A 282 1.84 34.50 3.83
N HIS A 283 0.52 34.67 3.95
CA HIS A 283 -0.16 35.18 5.15
C HIS A 283 -1.01 34.08 5.84
N ASP A 284 -0.59 32.79 5.72
CA ASP A 284 -1.35 31.63 6.19
C ASP A 284 -1.65 31.69 7.70
N ASP A 285 -0.71 32.13 8.51
CA ASP A 285 -0.90 32.25 9.96
C ASP A 285 -2.00 33.30 10.31
N GLU A 286 -2.00 34.47 9.63
CA GLU A 286 -3.01 35.47 9.81
C GLU A 286 -4.40 35.01 9.36
N LEU A 287 -4.43 34.33 8.18
CA LEU A 287 -5.66 33.79 7.64
C LEU A 287 -6.22 32.67 8.54
N THR A 288 -5.34 31.82 9.05
CA THR A 288 -5.70 30.76 10.00
C THR A 288 -6.37 31.34 11.23
N ALA A 289 -5.77 32.36 11.84
CA ALA A 289 -6.36 33.01 13.02
C ALA A 289 -7.77 33.59 12.74
N ILE A 290 -7.97 34.21 11.58
CA ILE A 290 -9.27 34.74 11.17
C ILE A 290 -10.31 33.61 10.98
N ILE A 291 -9.92 32.52 10.33
CA ILE A 291 -10.82 31.37 10.12
C ILE A 291 -11.19 30.73 11.46
N GLU A 292 -10.21 30.48 12.31
CA GLU A 292 -10.42 29.83 13.61
C GLU A 292 -11.27 30.71 14.55
N ASP A 293 -11.13 32.02 14.54
CA ASP A 293 -11.99 32.94 15.30
C ASP A 293 -13.47 32.79 14.92
N VAL A 294 -13.75 32.67 13.63
CA VAL A 294 -15.13 32.41 13.14
C VAL A 294 -15.61 31.02 13.55
N LEU A 295 -14.75 29.99 13.45
CA LEU A 295 -15.12 28.62 13.74
C LEU A 295 -15.22 28.31 15.25
N ALA A 296 -14.62 29.12 16.11
CA ALA A 296 -14.59 28.94 17.58
C ALA A 296 -15.97 28.80 18.22
N SER A 297 -17.00 29.37 17.59
CA SER A 297 -18.40 29.30 18.08
C SER A 297 -19.12 27.99 17.68
N MET A 298 -18.62 27.26 16.71
CA MET A 298 -19.25 26.08 16.09
C MET A 298 -18.53 24.78 16.46
N THR A 299 -19.29 23.69 16.63
CA THR A 299 -18.73 22.35 16.73
C THR A 299 -18.20 21.86 15.37
N PRO A 300 -17.31 20.87 15.32
CA PRO A 300 -16.86 20.27 14.06
C PRO A 300 -18.00 19.81 13.13
N ASP A 301 -19.09 19.26 13.68
CA ASP A 301 -20.24 18.84 12.89
C ASP A 301 -21.00 20.03 12.29
N GLU A 302 -21.17 21.11 13.02
CA GLU A 302 -21.81 22.36 12.52
C GLU A 302 -20.95 23.00 11.42
N VAL A 303 -19.61 22.99 11.58
CA VAL A 303 -18.69 23.48 10.54
C VAL A 303 -18.76 22.63 9.27
N VAL A 304 -18.69 21.30 9.40
CA VAL A 304 -18.79 20.40 8.24
C VAL A 304 -20.13 20.58 7.52
N ALA A 305 -21.25 20.63 8.25
CA ALA A 305 -22.56 20.85 7.63
C ALA A 305 -22.64 22.20 6.87
N ARG A 306 -21.99 23.23 7.38
CA ARG A 306 -21.95 24.55 6.73
C ARG A 306 -21.05 24.54 5.48
N LEU A 307 -19.91 23.85 5.54
CA LEU A 307 -19.01 23.65 4.40
C LEU A 307 -19.68 22.82 3.30
N ASP A 308 -20.33 21.72 3.66
CA ASP A 308 -21.07 20.87 2.70
C ASP A 308 -22.19 21.65 2.02
N ALA A 309 -22.98 22.44 2.76
CA ALA A 309 -24.01 23.30 2.19
C ALA A 309 -23.45 24.37 1.24
N ALA A 310 -22.22 24.81 1.46
CA ALA A 310 -21.52 25.76 0.60
C ALA A 310 -20.78 25.06 -0.57
N GLY A 311 -20.70 23.74 -0.59
CA GLY A 311 -19.96 22.98 -1.60
C GLY A 311 -18.45 23.11 -1.46
N ILE A 312 -17.95 23.33 -0.25
CA ILE A 312 -16.51 23.40 0.09
C ILE A 312 -16.05 22.05 0.63
N ALA A 313 -14.93 21.57 0.11
CA ALA A 313 -14.36 20.29 0.55
C ALA A 313 -13.91 20.36 2.01
N SER A 314 -14.34 19.38 2.79
CA SER A 314 -14.02 19.25 4.21
C SER A 314 -13.81 17.80 4.62
N ALA A 315 -13.09 17.60 5.72
CA ALA A 315 -12.93 16.31 6.34
C ALA A 315 -12.78 16.43 7.86
N ARG A 316 -13.06 15.33 8.56
CA ARG A 316 -12.71 15.17 9.98
C ARG A 316 -11.50 14.24 10.08
N LEU A 317 -10.59 14.53 10.98
CA LEU A 317 -9.54 13.58 11.35
C LEU A 317 -10.19 12.38 12.03
N ARG A 318 -10.02 11.20 11.43
CA ARG A 318 -10.59 9.96 11.96
C ARG A 318 -9.50 9.05 12.48
N THR A 319 -9.77 8.43 13.61
CA THR A 319 -8.98 7.30 14.10
C THR A 319 -9.24 6.04 13.24
N PRO A 320 -8.39 5.00 13.32
CA PRO A 320 -8.65 3.72 12.67
C PRO A 320 -9.99 3.08 13.11
N ALA A 321 -10.41 3.28 14.36
CA ALA A 321 -11.70 2.79 14.86
C ALA A 321 -12.88 3.53 14.19
N GLU A 322 -12.79 4.84 14.06
CA GLU A 322 -13.80 5.64 13.36
C GLU A 322 -13.80 5.37 11.85
N PHE A 323 -12.64 5.08 11.25
CA PHE A 323 -12.55 4.60 9.87
C PHE A 323 -13.30 3.28 9.68
N ALA A 324 -13.19 2.34 10.62
CA ALA A 324 -13.93 1.08 10.56
C ALA A 324 -15.46 1.28 10.59
N ALA A 325 -15.94 2.35 11.21
CA ALA A 325 -17.34 2.76 11.28
C ALA A 325 -17.73 3.81 10.23
N HIS A 326 -16.88 4.07 9.22
CA HIS A 326 -17.11 5.15 8.26
C HIS A 326 -18.41 4.95 7.48
N PRO A 327 -19.36 5.92 7.47
CA PRO A 327 -20.69 5.77 6.88
C PRO A 327 -20.63 5.45 5.38
N GLN A 328 -19.69 6.01 4.64
CA GLN A 328 -19.53 5.74 3.21
C GLN A 328 -19.09 4.28 2.94
N LEU A 329 -18.26 3.70 3.81
CA LEU A 329 -17.86 2.29 3.69
C LEU A 329 -19.03 1.37 4.06
N ALA A 330 -19.81 1.72 5.08
CA ALA A 330 -21.00 1.00 5.48
C ALA A 330 -22.07 1.03 4.39
N ALA A 331 -22.40 2.21 3.85
CA ALA A 331 -23.40 2.39 2.80
C ALA A 331 -23.02 1.66 1.49
N ARG A 332 -21.72 1.48 1.22
CA ARG A 332 -21.22 0.74 0.06
C ARG A 332 -20.95 -0.73 0.36
N ASP A 333 -21.28 -1.20 1.55
CA ASP A 333 -21.08 -2.59 2.00
C ASP A 333 -19.65 -3.09 1.71
N ARG A 334 -18.63 -2.31 2.16
CA ARG A 334 -17.20 -2.55 1.83
C ARG A 334 -16.50 -3.53 2.76
N TRP A 335 -17.17 -4.12 3.72
CA TRP A 335 -16.58 -5.03 4.69
C TRP A 335 -17.06 -6.46 4.50
N ARG A 336 -16.17 -7.43 4.63
CA ARG A 336 -16.47 -8.86 4.66
C ARG A 336 -15.71 -9.52 5.80
N GLU A 337 -16.22 -10.66 6.24
CA GLU A 337 -15.48 -11.53 7.13
C GLU A 337 -14.48 -12.37 6.33
N ALA A 338 -13.29 -12.52 6.89
CA ALA A 338 -12.24 -13.44 6.43
C ALA A 338 -11.89 -14.35 7.59
N ASP A 339 -11.87 -15.65 7.34
CA ASP A 339 -11.47 -16.61 8.36
C ASP A 339 -9.97 -16.52 8.64
N THR A 340 -9.62 -16.68 9.91
CA THR A 340 -8.22 -16.78 10.36
C THR A 340 -8.09 -17.91 11.37
N PRO A 341 -6.86 -18.39 11.67
CA PRO A 341 -6.66 -19.38 12.72
C PRO A 341 -7.17 -18.96 14.12
N GLY A 342 -7.26 -17.67 14.38
CA GLY A 342 -7.80 -17.12 15.63
C GLY A 342 -9.31 -16.85 15.61
N GLY A 343 -9.98 -17.05 14.47
CA GLY A 343 -11.41 -16.75 14.28
C GLY A 343 -11.62 -15.73 13.16
N PRO A 344 -12.90 -15.43 12.80
CA PRO A 344 -13.23 -14.52 11.72
C PRO A 344 -12.87 -13.08 12.06
N VAL A 345 -12.35 -12.34 11.08
CA VAL A 345 -12.04 -10.92 11.19
C VAL A 345 -12.69 -10.12 10.06
N ARG A 346 -13.13 -8.90 10.36
CA ARG A 346 -13.63 -8.00 9.32
C ARG A 346 -12.46 -7.45 8.51
N ALA A 347 -12.51 -7.65 7.21
CA ALA A 347 -11.51 -7.15 6.27
C ALA A 347 -12.16 -6.28 5.19
N LEU A 348 -11.44 -5.25 4.77
CA LEU A 348 -11.89 -4.36 3.69
C LEU A 348 -11.78 -5.09 2.35
N LEU A 349 -12.84 -4.99 1.55
CA LEU A 349 -12.85 -5.49 0.17
C LEU A 349 -11.77 -4.82 -0.68
N PRO A 350 -11.21 -5.50 -1.69
CA PRO A 350 -10.30 -4.89 -2.65
C PRO A 350 -10.86 -3.58 -3.21
N PRO A 351 -10.01 -2.55 -3.45
CA PRO A 351 -10.48 -1.21 -3.83
C PRO A 351 -11.15 -1.17 -5.20
N VAL A 352 -10.74 -2.04 -6.12
CA VAL A 352 -11.32 -2.14 -7.46
C VAL A 352 -12.67 -2.87 -7.38
N THR A 353 -13.72 -2.20 -7.80
CA THR A 353 -15.09 -2.74 -7.83
C THR A 353 -15.53 -2.91 -9.28
N VAL A 354 -15.92 -4.14 -9.63
CA VAL A 354 -16.48 -4.45 -10.95
C VAL A 354 -17.97 -4.76 -10.78
N PRO A 355 -18.87 -4.04 -11.43
CA PRO A 355 -20.30 -4.31 -11.34
C PRO A 355 -20.64 -5.77 -11.69
N GLY A 356 -21.44 -6.41 -10.86
CA GLY A 356 -21.86 -7.81 -11.06
C GLY A 356 -20.81 -8.88 -10.72
N ARG A 357 -19.64 -8.48 -10.17
CA ARG A 357 -18.63 -9.42 -9.68
C ARG A 357 -18.46 -9.24 -8.17
N GLU A 358 -18.62 -10.32 -7.42
CA GLU A 358 -18.23 -10.34 -6.02
C GLU A 358 -16.72 -10.49 -5.88
N ALA A 359 -16.14 -9.76 -4.93
CA ALA A 359 -14.71 -9.90 -4.62
C ALA A 359 -14.48 -11.19 -3.82
N THR A 360 -13.46 -11.93 -4.20
CA THR A 360 -13.04 -13.12 -3.47
C THR A 360 -12.25 -12.71 -2.22
N MET A 361 -12.64 -13.25 -1.08
CA MET A 361 -11.97 -13.03 0.21
C MET A 361 -11.65 -14.41 0.79
N GLY A 362 -10.43 -14.87 0.55
CA GLY A 362 -9.97 -16.15 1.09
C GLY A 362 -9.57 -16.06 2.56
N ALA A 363 -9.43 -17.21 3.22
CA ALA A 363 -8.95 -17.31 4.59
C ALA A 363 -7.47 -16.93 4.71
N VAL A 364 -7.06 -16.51 5.91
CA VAL A 364 -5.65 -16.35 6.29
C VAL A 364 -5.13 -17.70 6.78
N PRO A 365 -4.04 -18.25 6.21
CA PRO A 365 -3.60 -19.58 6.58
C PRO A 365 -2.83 -19.61 7.91
N ALA A 366 -3.01 -20.70 8.67
CA ALA A 366 -2.04 -21.09 9.68
C ALA A 366 -0.70 -21.44 9.04
N LEU A 367 0.38 -21.40 9.80
CA LEU A 367 1.70 -21.83 9.32
C LEU A 367 1.65 -23.28 8.90
N GLY A 368 2.11 -23.56 7.67
CA GLY A 368 2.17 -24.92 7.11
C GLY A 368 0.83 -25.59 6.85
N GLN A 369 -0.28 -24.89 6.98
CA GLN A 369 -1.64 -25.46 6.86
C GLN A 369 -1.85 -26.29 5.60
N HIS A 370 -1.18 -25.95 4.51
CA HIS A 370 -1.39 -26.57 3.21
C HIS A 370 -0.22 -27.47 2.78
N THR A 371 0.79 -27.66 3.66
CA THR A 371 2.03 -28.36 3.30
C THR A 371 1.75 -29.75 2.75
N GLU A 372 1.04 -30.60 3.50
CA GLU A 372 0.78 -31.98 3.08
C GLU A 372 -0.02 -32.06 1.76
N ALA A 373 -1.06 -31.25 1.64
CA ALA A 373 -1.91 -31.23 0.44
C ALA A 373 -1.13 -30.80 -0.81
N VAL A 374 -0.30 -29.75 -0.69
CA VAL A 374 0.52 -29.25 -1.79
C VAL A 374 1.62 -30.25 -2.14
N LEU A 375 2.27 -30.87 -1.15
CA LEU A 375 3.27 -31.90 -1.42
C LEU A 375 2.66 -33.12 -2.15
N ALA A 376 1.50 -33.60 -1.73
CA ALA A 376 0.80 -34.69 -2.39
C ALA A 376 0.41 -34.36 -3.83
N GLU A 377 0.00 -33.12 -4.11
CA GLU A 377 -0.38 -32.69 -5.46
C GLU A 377 0.83 -32.56 -6.41
N PHE A 378 1.94 -32.01 -5.93
CA PHE A 378 3.07 -31.66 -6.80
C PHE A 378 4.15 -32.74 -6.85
N LEU A 379 4.16 -33.67 -5.90
CA LEU A 379 5.08 -34.82 -5.82
C LEU A 379 4.31 -36.15 -5.62
N PRO A 380 3.44 -36.55 -6.54
CA PRO A 380 2.67 -37.78 -6.40
C PRO A 380 3.63 -39.00 -6.36
N GLY A 381 3.49 -39.84 -5.34
CA GLY A 381 4.31 -41.02 -5.11
C GLY A 381 5.23 -40.94 -3.89
N ARG A 382 5.18 -39.89 -3.15
CA ARG A 382 5.84 -39.75 -1.83
C ARG A 382 4.88 -40.27 -0.76
N THR A 383 5.17 -41.46 -0.22
CA THR A 383 4.56 -41.88 1.06
C THR A 383 5.17 -41.05 2.19
N ALA A 384 4.31 -40.48 3.03
CA ALA A 384 4.67 -39.71 4.21
C ALA A 384 5.58 -40.48 5.17
#